data_f24e12b1d0f7cdd8d2c4c2e971346f20
#
_entry.id   f24e12b1d0f7cdd8d2c4c2e971346f20
#
_cell.length_a   1.000
_cell.length_b   1.000
_cell.length_c   1.000
_cell.angle_alpha   90.00
_cell.angle_beta   90.00
_cell.angle_gamma   90.00
#
_symmetry.space_group_name_H-M   'P 1'
#
loop_
_entity.id
_entity.type
_entity.pdbx_description
1 polymer ?
#
loop_
_entity_poly.entity_id
_entity_poly.type
_entity_poly.pdbx_seq_one_letter_code
_entity_poly.pdbx_strand_id
1 'polypeptide(L)'
;MRLTTRTNIAMRALMYCAVNQDQIVRKSDIATACNTSENHMAQVINALSHAGFLSTARGRNGGVTLGAPAETISVGKVFRTLEAGVPFAECFSQDKNTCPLADCCRLKGVLCEALNAFYSALDKVTLADLTENNCMLETTLATTERLSLTIPTA
;
A
#
# COMPACT_ATOMS: atom_id res chain seq x y z
N MET A 1 10.53 -14.16 4.25
CA MET A 1 9.28 -13.38 4.32
C MET A 1 8.87 -13.04 2.89
N ARG A 2 7.64 -13.30 2.49
CA ARG A 2 7.10 -12.86 1.19
C ARG A 2 5.92 -11.94 1.50
N LEU A 3 6.00 -10.72 0.99
CA LEU A 3 4.83 -9.84 0.98
C LEU A 3 3.73 -10.47 0.14
N THR A 4 2.49 -10.33 0.56
CA THR A 4 1.36 -10.76 -0.26
C THR A 4 1.29 -9.90 -1.52
N THR A 5 0.80 -10.48 -2.61
CA THR A 5 0.54 -9.75 -3.85
C THR A 5 -0.40 -8.57 -3.60
N ARG A 6 -1.35 -8.76 -2.67
CA ARG A 6 -2.29 -7.72 -2.24
C ARG A 6 -1.57 -6.49 -1.67
N THR A 7 -0.63 -6.67 -0.75
CA THR A 7 0.14 -5.57 -0.15
C THR A 7 1.03 -4.87 -1.19
N ASN A 8 1.64 -5.63 -2.08
CA ASN A 8 2.44 -5.06 -3.16
C ASN A 8 1.60 -4.17 -4.09
N ILE A 9 0.42 -4.65 -4.53
CA ILE A 9 -0.49 -3.87 -5.38
C ILE A 9 -1.04 -2.66 -4.60
N ALA A 10 -1.33 -2.81 -3.32
CA ALA A 10 -1.83 -1.73 -2.48
C ALA A 10 -0.82 -0.56 -2.37
N MET A 11 0.45 -0.86 -2.19
CA MET A 11 1.49 0.18 -2.17
C MET A 11 1.60 0.91 -3.52
N ARG A 12 1.52 0.18 -4.65
CA ARG A 12 1.48 0.81 -5.98
C ARG A 12 0.27 1.71 -6.14
N ALA A 13 -0.91 1.28 -5.72
CA ALA A 13 -2.13 2.06 -5.79
C ALA A 13 -2.03 3.34 -4.94
N LEU A 14 -1.47 3.26 -3.73
CA LEU A 14 -1.24 4.42 -2.87
C LEU A 14 -0.25 5.40 -3.50
N MET A 15 0.87 4.92 -4.04
CA MET A 15 1.84 5.78 -4.75
C MET A 15 1.21 6.44 -5.98
N TYR A 16 0.37 5.72 -6.75
CA TYR A 16 -0.37 6.30 -7.87
C TYR A 16 -1.29 7.44 -7.42
N CYS A 17 -2.06 7.22 -6.35
CA CYS A 17 -2.94 8.26 -5.80
C CYS A 17 -2.16 9.45 -5.22
N ALA A 18 -0.99 9.22 -4.63
CA ALA A 18 -0.14 10.28 -4.11
C ALA A 18 0.46 11.16 -5.22
N VAL A 19 0.93 10.53 -6.31
CA VAL A 19 1.42 11.29 -7.49
C VAL A 19 0.31 12.11 -8.12
N ASN A 20 -0.95 11.66 -8.07
CA ASN A 20 -2.10 12.32 -8.68
C ASN A 20 -3.07 12.90 -7.64
N GLN A 21 -2.55 13.43 -6.52
CA GLN A 21 -3.36 13.87 -5.37
C GLN A 21 -4.31 15.04 -5.67
N ASP A 22 -4.04 15.83 -6.73
CA ASP A 22 -4.83 17.00 -7.10
C ASP A 22 -6.11 16.63 -7.90
N GLN A 23 -6.33 15.35 -8.15
CA GLN A 23 -7.45 14.87 -8.96
C GLN A 23 -8.06 13.58 -8.43
N ILE A 24 -9.31 13.33 -8.80
CA ILE A 24 -9.99 12.07 -8.55
C ILE A 24 -9.58 11.09 -9.66
N VAL A 25 -8.95 9.98 -9.30
CA VAL A 25 -8.47 8.99 -10.26
C VAL A 25 -9.45 7.82 -10.39
N ARG A 26 -9.52 7.22 -11.57
CA ARG A 26 -10.41 6.08 -11.84
C ARG A 26 -9.72 4.77 -11.47
N LYS A 27 -10.51 3.82 -10.98
CA LYS A 27 -10.04 2.46 -10.68
C LYS A 27 -9.34 1.80 -11.88
N SER A 28 -9.87 1.99 -13.10
CA SER A 28 -9.29 1.46 -14.35
C SER A 28 -7.87 1.98 -14.58
N ASP A 29 -7.65 3.26 -14.34
CA ASP A 29 -6.38 3.91 -14.58
C ASP A 29 -5.32 3.43 -13.58
N ILE A 30 -5.72 3.31 -12.29
CA ILE A 30 -4.88 2.72 -11.26
C ILE A 30 -4.53 1.26 -11.62
N ALA A 31 -5.51 0.46 -12.05
CA ALA A 31 -5.32 -0.94 -12.41
C ALA A 31 -4.32 -1.09 -13.57
N THR A 32 -4.44 -0.26 -14.60
CA THR A 32 -3.54 -0.22 -15.76
C THR A 32 -2.14 0.18 -15.34
N ALA A 33 -1.98 1.29 -14.63
CA ALA A 33 -0.68 1.76 -14.15
C ALA A 33 0.02 0.77 -13.22
N CYS A 34 -0.75 0.05 -12.41
CA CYS A 34 -0.23 -0.97 -11.49
C CYS A 34 -0.02 -2.35 -12.13
N ASN A 35 -0.33 -2.52 -13.43
CA ASN A 35 -0.29 -3.79 -14.15
C ASN A 35 -1.06 -4.90 -13.42
N THR A 36 -2.34 -4.66 -13.14
CA THR A 36 -3.22 -5.62 -12.47
C THR A 36 -4.63 -5.58 -13.05
N SER A 37 -5.44 -6.61 -12.79
CA SER A 37 -6.84 -6.62 -13.22
C SER A 37 -7.68 -5.64 -12.39
N GLU A 38 -8.71 -5.06 -13.01
CA GLU A 38 -9.64 -4.17 -12.32
C GLU A 38 -10.36 -4.83 -11.14
N ASN A 39 -10.65 -6.14 -11.23
CA ASN A 39 -11.27 -6.88 -10.15
C ASN A 39 -10.35 -6.99 -8.93
N HIS A 40 -9.07 -7.27 -9.16
CA HIS A 40 -8.08 -7.32 -8.09
C HIS A 40 -7.86 -5.92 -7.50
N MET A 41 -7.74 -4.90 -8.36
CA MET A 41 -7.64 -3.51 -7.92
C MET A 41 -8.85 -3.09 -7.09
N ALA A 42 -10.07 -3.48 -7.47
CA ALA A 42 -11.28 -3.18 -6.68
C ALA A 42 -11.21 -3.75 -5.26
N GLN A 43 -10.72 -4.97 -5.10
CA GLN A 43 -10.53 -5.59 -3.77
C GLN A 43 -9.48 -4.85 -2.94
N VAL A 44 -8.39 -4.43 -3.57
CA VAL A 44 -7.32 -3.65 -2.93
C VAL A 44 -7.84 -2.28 -2.49
N ILE A 45 -8.50 -1.54 -3.38
CA ILE A 45 -9.10 -0.23 -3.08
C ILE A 45 -10.10 -0.35 -1.93
N ASN A 46 -10.96 -1.36 -1.96
CA ASN A 46 -11.92 -1.60 -0.88
C ASN A 46 -11.22 -1.80 0.48
N ALA A 47 -10.17 -2.61 0.51
CA ALA A 47 -9.39 -2.82 1.74
C ALA A 47 -8.71 -1.54 2.24
N LEU A 48 -8.09 -0.78 1.34
CA LEU A 48 -7.44 0.49 1.68
C LEU A 48 -8.43 1.55 2.14
N SER A 49 -9.64 1.58 1.54
CA SER A 49 -10.71 2.49 1.97
C SER A 49 -11.26 2.15 3.34
N HIS A 50 -11.48 0.87 3.64
CA HIS A 50 -11.90 0.44 4.99
C HIS A 50 -10.86 0.76 6.06
N ALA A 51 -9.58 0.73 5.68
CA ALA A 51 -8.48 1.10 6.55
C ALA A 51 -8.23 2.62 6.64
N GLY A 52 -8.95 3.44 5.88
CA GLY A 52 -8.84 4.90 5.87
C GLY A 52 -7.66 5.45 5.06
N PHE A 53 -6.93 4.62 4.32
CA PHE A 53 -5.81 5.06 3.48
C PHE A 53 -6.26 5.67 2.14
N LEU A 54 -7.41 5.22 1.63
CA LEU A 54 -8.06 5.77 0.46
C LEU A 54 -9.47 6.24 0.78
N SER A 55 -9.96 7.21 0.01
CA SER A 55 -11.36 7.63 -0.02
C SER A 55 -11.94 7.31 -1.40
N THR A 56 -13.19 6.85 -1.43
CA THR A 56 -13.89 6.54 -2.68
C THR A 56 -15.19 7.31 -2.78
N ALA A 57 -15.41 7.97 -3.92
CA ALA A 57 -16.67 8.63 -4.25
C ALA A 57 -17.40 7.85 -5.34
N ARG A 58 -18.73 7.70 -5.19
CA ARG A 58 -19.60 7.04 -6.18
C ARG A 58 -20.17 8.04 -7.17
N GLY A 59 -20.61 7.56 -8.33
CA GLY A 59 -21.31 8.34 -9.33
C GLY A 59 -20.47 8.65 -10.56
N ARG A 60 -21.05 9.45 -11.47
CA ARG A 60 -20.46 9.76 -12.80
C ARG A 60 -19.10 10.46 -12.69
N ASN A 61 -18.92 11.29 -11.65
CA ASN A 61 -17.68 12.02 -11.35
C ASN A 61 -16.96 11.43 -10.14
N GLY A 62 -17.28 10.19 -9.78
CA GLY A 62 -16.66 9.49 -8.67
C GLY A 62 -15.31 8.87 -9.04
N GLY A 63 -14.59 8.44 -8.02
CA GLY A 63 -13.31 7.76 -8.18
C GLY A 63 -12.62 7.56 -6.84
N VAL A 64 -11.30 7.59 -6.87
CA VAL A 64 -10.43 7.28 -5.73
C VAL A 64 -9.50 8.46 -5.47
N THR A 65 -9.31 8.78 -4.21
CA THR A 65 -8.34 9.78 -3.72
C THR A 65 -7.62 9.22 -2.49
N LEU A 66 -6.55 9.86 -2.04
CA LEU A 66 -5.99 9.55 -0.72
C LEU A 66 -7.04 9.87 0.38
N GLY A 67 -7.08 9.01 1.41
CA GLY A 67 -7.94 9.20 2.59
C GLY A 67 -7.33 10.12 3.64
N ALA A 68 -6.02 10.38 3.54
CA ALA A 68 -5.26 11.27 4.41
C ALA A 68 -4.07 11.86 3.64
N PRO A 69 -3.44 12.95 4.11
CA PRO A 69 -2.23 13.50 3.51
C PRO A 69 -1.12 12.45 3.42
N ALA A 70 -0.36 12.44 2.31
CA ALA A 70 0.68 11.43 2.04
C ALA A 70 1.75 11.39 3.14
N GLU A 71 2.07 12.52 3.76
CA GLU A 71 3.04 12.70 4.85
C GLU A 71 2.58 11.99 6.14
N THR A 72 1.28 11.73 6.28
CA THR A 72 0.70 11.08 7.46
C THR A 72 0.48 9.57 7.28
N ILE A 73 0.63 9.07 6.05
CA ILE A 73 0.46 7.65 5.72
C ILE A 73 1.81 6.94 5.90
N SER A 74 2.00 6.27 7.04
CA SER A 74 3.17 5.43 7.27
C SER A 74 3.11 4.13 6.46
N VAL A 75 4.19 3.81 5.78
CA VAL A 75 4.37 2.55 5.03
C VAL A 75 4.22 1.34 5.98
N GLY A 76 4.81 1.40 7.16
CA GLY A 76 4.71 0.33 8.15
C GLY A 76 3.28 0.09 8.62
N LYS A 77 2.48 1.17 8.79
CA LYS A 77 1.06 1.05 9.14
C LYS A 77 0.25 0.37 8.05
N VAL A 78 0.51 0.71 6.77
CA VAL A 78 -0.15 0.06 5.63
C VAL A 78 0.17 -1.43 5.60
N PHE A 79 1.45 -1.79 5.76
CA PHE A 79 1.90 -3.18 5.76
C PHE A 79 1.26 -3.99 6.90
N ARG A 80 1.30 -3.50 8.14
CA ARG A 80 0.66 -4.18 9.27
C ARG A 80 -0.83 -4.41 9.03
N THR A 81 -1.51 -3.39 8.51
CA THR A 81 -2.96 -3.48 8.29
C THR A 81 -3.32 -4.54 7.25
N LEU A 82 -2.55 -4.64 6.17
CA LEU A 82 -2.85 -5.56 5.08
C LEU A 82 -2.34 -7.00 5.32
N GLU A 83 -1.27 -7.15 6.09
CA GLU A 83 -0.67 -8.45 6.43
C GLU A 83 -1.19 -9.01 7.77
N ALA A 84 -2.01 -8.29 8.53
CA ALA A 84 -2.49 -8.70 9.84
C ALA A 84 -3.18 -10.07 9.86
N GLY A 85 -3.80 -10.47 8.75
CA GLY A 85 -4.46 -11.78 8.62
C GLY A 85 -3.55 -12.94 8.20
N VAL A 86 -2.25 -12.67 7.95
CA VAL A 86 -1.30 -13.67 7.46
C VAL A 86 -0.20 -13.85 8.50
N PRO A 87 -0.20 -14.93 9.30
CA PRO A 87 0.84 -15.15 10.28
C PRO A 87 2.19 -15.34 9.59
N PHE A 88 3.25 -14.75 10.14
CA PHE A 88 4.61 -14.84 9.63
C PHE A 88 5.13 -16.28 9.63
N ALA A 89 4.77 -17.03 10.66
CA ALA A 89 5.01 -18.45 10.80
C ALA A 89 3.89 -19.06 11.64
N GLU A 90 3.76 -20.39 11.64
CA GLU A 90 2.71 -21.10 12.37
C GLU A 90 2.66 -20.70 13.87
N CYS A 91 3.83 -20.54 14.49
CA CYS A 91 3.96 -20.19 15.91
C CYS A 91 3.51 -18.73 16.24
N PHE A 92 3.19 -17.92 15.24
CA PHE A 92 2.59 -16.58 15.39
C PHE A 92 1.06 -16.62 15.31
N SER A 93 0.48 -17.75 14.92
CA SER A 93 -0.97 -17.97 14.95
C SER A 93 -1.42 -18.33 16.35
N GLN A 94 -2.44 -17.65 16.87
CA GLN A 94 -3.01 -17.98 18.19
C GLN A 94 -3.87 -19.27 18.15
N ASP A 95 -4.57 -19.51 17.03
CA ASP A 95 -5.59 -20.54 16.96
C ASP A 95 -5.17 -21.82 16.22
N LYS A 96 -4.03 -21.78 15.50
CA LYS A 96 -3.63 -22.87 14.58
C LYS A 96 -2.19 -23.36 14.81
N ASN A 97 -1.61 -23.06 15.95
CA ASN A 97 -0.24 -23.48 16.25
C ASN A 97 -0.21 -24.94 16.72
N THR A 98 0.30 -25.84 15.92
CA THR A 98 0.50 -27.25 16.25
C THR A 98 2.00 -27.60 16.47
N CYS A 99 2.87 -26.60 16.48
CA CYS A 99 4.32 -26.78 16.62
C CYS A 99 4.65 -27.38 18.00
N PRO A 100 5.30 -28.55 18.05
CA PRO A 100 5.64 -29.20 19.30
C PRO A 100 6.70 -28.45 20.12
N LEU A 101 7.39 -27.45 19.52
CA LEU A 101 8.43 -26.66 20.17
C LEU A 101 7.89 -25.31 20.70
N ALA A 102 6.57 -25.06 20.63
CA ALA A 102 5.98 -23.73 20.90
C ALA A 102 6.42 -23.15 22.25
N ASP A 103 6.52 -23.97 23.29
CA ASP A 103 6.79 -23.53 24.66
C ASP A 103 8.30 -23.34 24.97
N CYS A 104 9.19 -23.89 24.15
CA CYS A 104 10.65 -23.86 24.39
C CYS A 104 11.43 -23.25 23.21
N CYS A 105 10.77 -22.79 22.17
CA CYS A 105 11.40 -22.36 20.93
C CYS A 105 12.04 -20.98 21.04
N ARG A 106 13.37 -20.93 21.10
CA ARG A 106 14.13 -19.67 21.07
C ARG A 106 14.05 -18.97 19.71
N LEU A 107 13.88 -19.73 18.62
CA LEU A 107 13.74 -19.17 17.27
C LEU A 107 12.53 -18.22 17.16
N LYS A 108 11.43 -18.52 17.86
CA LYS A 108 10.25 -17.64 17.88
C LYS A 108 10.61 -16.24 18.39
N GLY A 109 11.42 -16.14 19.44
CA GLY A 109 11.88 -14.84 19.97
C GLY A 109 12.70 -14.06 18.95
N VAL A 110 13.67 -14.72 18.30
CA VAL A 110 14.51 -14.10 17.26
C VAL A 110 13.66 -13.62 16.06
N LEU A 111 12.67 -14.43 15.64
CA LEU A 111 11.77 -14.03 14.57
C LEU A 111 10.88 -12.85 14.96
N CYS A 112 10.41 -12.78 16.21
CA CYS A 112 9.69 -11.62 16.72
C CYS A 112 10.52 -10.33 16.67
N GLU A 113 11.77 -10.40 17.11
CA GLU A 113 12.71 -9.27 17.08
C GLU A 113 12.96 -8.80 15.64
N ALA A 114 13.23 -9.74 14.73
CA ALA A 114 13.45 -9.44 13.31
C ALA A 114 12.22 -8.79 12.66
N LEU A 115 11.02 -9.31 12.95
CA LEU A 115 9.78 -8.76 12.44
C LEU A 115 9.50 -7.35 13.00
N ASN A 116 9.77 -7.12 14.27
CA ASN A 116 9.64 -5.81 14.89
C ASN A 116 10.65 -4.82 14.27
N ALA A 117 11.88 -5.21 14.04
CA ALA A 117 12.88 -4.38 13.37
C ALA A 117 12.46 -4.03 11.94
N PHE A 118 11.91 -4.99 11.18
CA PHE A 118 11.36 -4.76 9.84
C PHE A 118 10.26 -3.70 9.85
N TYR A 119 9.25 -3.86 10.70
CA TYR A 119 8.17 -2.89 10.77
C TYR A 119 8.63 -1.53 11.30
N SER A 120 9.54 -1.49 12.26
CA SER A 120 10.09 -0.24 12.80
C SER A 120 10.88 0.54 11.74
N ALA A 121 11.52 -0.14 10.80
CA ALA A 121 12.16 0.52 9.67
C ALA A 121 11.12 1.14 8.72
N LEU A 122 10.04 0.41 8.42
CA LEU A 122 8.98 0.89 7.55
C LEU A 122 8.11 1.99 8.18
N ASP A 123 7.99 2.01 9.51
CA ASP A 123 7.23 3.04 10.24
C ASP A 123 7.82 4.44 10.08
N LYS A 124 9.12 4.52 9.83
CA LYS A 124 9.84 5.78 9.64
C LYS A 124 9.67 6.39 8.26
N VAL A 125 9.07 5.63 7.35
CA VAL A 125 8.89 6.02 5.94
C VAL A 125 7.42 6.35 5.71
N THR A 126 7.15 7.52 5.19
CA THR A 126 5.81 7.97 4.78
C THR A 126 5.57 7.68 3.30
N LEU A 127 4.33 7.80 2.87
CA LEU A 127 4.00 7.72 1.44
C LEU A 127 4.59 8.89 0.67
N ALA A 128 4.67 10.09 1.28
CA ALA A 128 5.34 11.26 0.71
C ALA A 128 6.82 10.98 0.44
N ASP A 129 7.54 10.38 1.38
CA ASP A 129 8.96 10.03 1.21
C ASP A 129 9.21 9.11 -0.01
N LEU A 130 8.22 8.32 -0.42
CA LEU A 130 8.33 7.43 -1.58
C LEU A 130 8.03 8.14 -2.90
N THR A 131 7.25 9.22 -2.88
CA THR A 131 6.70 9.85 -4.09
C THR A 131 7.27 11.21 -4.39
N GLU A 132 7.60 12.02 -3.37
CA GLU A 132 8.16 13.36 -3.55
C GLU A 132 9.59 13.31 -4.08
N ASN A 133 9.91 14.26 -4.95
CA ASN A 133 11.23 14.37 -5.59
C ASN A 133 11.67 13.10 -6.35
N ASN A 134 10.74 12.28 -6.78
CA ASN A 134 10.98 11.08 -7.58
C ASN A 134 10.44 11.28 -9.00
N CYS A 135 11.14 12.09 -9.80
CA CYS A 135 10.73 12.48 -11.16
C CYS A 135 10.42 11.27 -12.06
N MET A 136 11.16 10.18 -11.93
CA MET A 136 10.87 8.96 -12.73
C MET A 136 9.57 8.31 -12.31
N LEU A 137 9.28 8.23 -11.03
CA LEU A 137 8.03 7.70 -10.51
C LEU A 137 6.84 8.60 -10.92
N GLU A 138 7.01 9.91 -10.76
CA GLU A 138 6.02 10.91 -11.17
C GLU A 138 5.69 10.78 -12.66
N THR A 139 6.70 10.72 -13.54
CA THR A 139 6.49 10.55 -14.98
C THR A 139 5.80 9.22 -15.31
N THR A 140 6.15 8.14 -14.59
CA THR A 140 5.60 6.80 -14.83
C THR A 140 4.15 6.68 -14.39
N LEU A 141 3.78 7.34 -13.29
CA LEU A 141 2.46 7.22 -12.66
C LEU A 141 1.54 8.42 -12.91
N ALA A 142 2.02 9.51 -13.52
CA ALA A 142 1.18 10.65 -13.85
C ALA A 142 0.07 10.27 -14.82
N THR A 143 -1.13 10.82 -14.61
CA THR A 143 -2.21 10.71 -15.57
C THR A 143 -1.90 11.52 -16.84
N THR A 144 -2.54 11.17 -17.95
CA THR A 144 -2.38 11.91 -19.22
C THR A 144 -2.72 13.39 -19.08
N GLU A 145 -3.69 13.73 -18.24
CA GLU A 145 -4.07 15.11 -17.96
C GLU A 145 -2.96 15.88 -17.22
N ARG A 146 -2.27 15.25 -16.28
CA ARG A 146 -1.16 15.88 -15.55
C ARG A 146 0.07 16.07 -16.43
N LEU A 147 0.37 15.13 -17.33
CA LEU A 147 1.47 15.25 -18.29
C LEU A 147 1.28 16.43 -19.23
N SER A 148 0.05 16.76 -19.63
CA SER A 148 -0.25 17.90 -20.50
C SER A 148 -0.05 19.26 -19.82
N LEU A 149 -0.10 19.34 -18.49
CA LEU A 149 0.10 20.57 -17.71
C LEU A 149 1.58 20.85 -17.41
N THR A 150 2.43 19.84 -17.51
CA THR A 150 3.88 19.96 -17.21
C THR A 150 4.75 20.22 -18.43
N ILE A 151 4.20 20.18 -19.65
CA ILE A 151 4.94 20.53 -20.87
C ILE A 151 4.77 22.05 -21.09
N PRO A 152 5.80 22.88 -20.90
CA PRO A 152 5.70 24.28 -21.29
C PRO A 152 5.48 24.35 -22.80
N THR A 153 4.40 24.98 -23.22
CA THR A 153 4.19 25.35 -24.64
C THR A 153 5.34 26.27 -25.04
N ALA A 154 6.19 25.78 -25.95
CA ALA A 154 7.25 26.55 -26.59
C ALA A 154 6.67 27.64 -27.50
#